data_e02687973f2eb4cd81aacf90c3934608
#
_entry.id   e02687973f2eb4cd81aacf90c3934608
#
_cell.length_a   1.000
_cell.length_b   1.000
_cell.length_c   1.000
_cell.angle_alpha   90.00
_cell.angle_beta   90.00
_cell.angle_gamma   90.00
#
_symmetry.space_group_name_H-M   'P 1'
#
loop_
_entity.id
_entity.type
_entity.pdbx_description
1 polymer ?
#
loop_
_entity_poly.entity_id
_entity_poly.type
_entity_poly.pdbx_seq_one_letter_code
_entity_poly.pdbx_strand_id
1 'polypeptide(L)'
;MALTNQPYIPLYVRDWLTSNKLKVCSSSAHGLLINLMCIMHKEDEYGTLLLKQNFKQGSDICLNFASYLARLLPFDRGEIFTSLQELLSENVLIIEEDKLICNRMINDAILSNKRARSGSEGGKKTQSKSK
;
A
#
# COMPACT_ATOMS: atom_id res chain seq x y z
N MET A 1 17.69 7.33 -4.22
CA MET A 1 16.65 6.92 -5.18
C MET A 1 15.28 6.90 -4.53
N ALA A 2 14.25 7.26 -5.28
CA ALA A 2 12.89 7.23 -4.77
C ALA A 2 12.42 5.77 -4.58
N LEU A 3 11.62 5.55 -3.56
CA LEU A 3 11.06 4.23 -3.23
C LEU A 3 10.33 3.59 -4.41
N THR A 4 9.61 4.40 -5.18
CA THR A 4 8.81 3.93 -6.31
C THR A 4 9.61 3.27 -7.42
N ASN A 5 10.92 3.52 -7.47
CA ASN A 5 11.82 2.97 -8.50
C ASN A 5 12.54 1.70 -8.05
N GLN A 6 12.28 1.22 -6.84
CA GLN A 6 12.97 0.05 -6.31
C GLN A 6 12.26 -1.25 -6.71
N PRO A 7 13.00 -2.35 -6.92
CA PRO A 7 12.40 -3.65 -7.21
C PRO A 7 11.88 -4.36 -5.96
N TYR A 8 11.85 -3.68 -4.84
CA TYR A 8 11.41 -4.19 -3.54
C TYR A 8 10.66 -3.12 -2.80
N ILE A 9 9.92 -3.51 -1.77
CA ILE A 9 9.27 -2.60 -0.84
C ILE A 9 10.00 -2.70 0.51
N PRO A 10 10.18 -1.58 1.25
CA PRO A 10 10.71 -1.66 2.61
C PRO A 10 9.61 -2.15 3.54
N LEU A 11 9.96 -3.02 4.46
CA LEU A 11 9.09 -3.39 5.57
C LEU A 11 9.73 -2.88 6.86
N TYR A 12 9.12 -1.88 7.46
CA TYR A 12 9.58 -1.35 8.74
C TYR A 12 9.11 -2.31 9.83
N VAL A 13 9.98 -3.23 10.18
CA VAL A 13 9.66 -4.42 10.97
C VAL A 13 9.07 -4.07 12.33
N ARG A 14 9.66 -3.08 13.02
CA ARG A 14 9.16 -2.63 14.31
C ARG A 14 7.75 -2.08 14.19
N ASP A 15 7.52 -1.20 13.22
CA ASP A 15 6.21 -0.59 13.00
C ASP A 15 5.16 -1.66 12.68
N TRP A 16 5.53 -2.66 11.89
CA TRP A 16 4.65 -3.76 11.54
C TRP A 16 4.25 -4.57 12.79
N LEU A 17 5.25 -4.94 13.60
CA LEU A 17 5.03 -5.78 14.78
C LEU A 17 4.32 -5.05 15.92
N THR A 18 4.47 -3.72 16.02
CA THR A 18 3.88 -2.94 17.13
C THR A 18 2.58 -2.24 16.74
N SER A 19 2.13 -2.34 15.50
CA SER A 19 0.90 -1.68 15.06
C SER A 19 -0.31 -2.25 15.79
N ASN A 20 -0.99 -1.42 16.56
CA ASN A 20 -2.21 -1.82 17.27
C ASN A 20 -3.33 -2.17 16.29
N LYS A 21 -3.37 -1.50 15.14
CA LYS A 21 -4.36 -1.77 14.08
C LYS A 21 -4.18 -3.15 13.49
N LEU A 22 -2.94 -3.54 13.20
CA LEU A 22 -2.63 -4.85 12.64
C LEU A 22 -2.83 -5.97 13.64
N LYS A 23 -2.58 -5.71 14.93
CA LYS A 23 -2.72 -6.75 15.97
C LYS A 23 -4.14 -7.28 16.10
N VAL A 24 -5.15 -6.46 15.80
CA VAL A 24 -6.55 -6.89 15.89
C VAL A 24 -7.06 -7.53 14.59
N CYS A 25 -6.23 -7.54 13.55
CA CYS A 25 -6.58 -8.18 12.28
C CYS A 25 -6.13 -9.64 12.25
N SER A 26 -6.85 -10.46 11.50
CA SER A 26 -6.53 -11.87 11.33
C SER A 26 -5.24 -12.08 10.55
N SER A 27 -4.68 -13.28 10.62
CA SER A 27 -3.52 -13.65 9.80
C SER A 27 -3.85 -13.58 8.31
N SER A 28 -5.08 -13.91 7.91
CA SER A 28 -5.53 -13.76 6.53
C SER A 28 -5.48 -12.29 6.08
N ALA A 29 -5.87 -11.36 6.95
CA ALA A 29 -5.80 -9.94 6.65
C ALA A 29 -4.35 -9.48 6.50
N HIS A 30 -3.44 -9.97 7.36
CA HIS A 30 -2.00 -9.67 7.23
C HIS A 30 -1.46 -10.19 5.89
N GLY A 31 -1.82 -11.40 5.50
CA GLY A 31 -1.41 -11.98 4.22
C GLY A 31 -1.94 -11.19 3.04
N LEU A 32 -3.19 -10.76 3.10
CA LEU A 32 -3.78 -9.92 2.05
C LEU A 32 -3.05 -8.58 1.97
N LEU A 33 -2.78 -7.96 3.10
CA LEU A 33 -2.12 -6.64 3.13
C LEU A 33 -0.75 -6.67 2.46
N ILE A 34 0.09 -7.67 2.79
CA ILE A 34 1.42 -7.75 2.21
C ILE A 34 1.35 -7.96 0.69
N ASN A 35 0.40 -8.77 0.22
CA ASN A 35 0.19 -8.99 -1.20
C ASN A 35 -0.31 -7.73 -1.91
N LEU A 36 -1.21 -6.97 -1.27
CA LEU A 36 -1.68 -5.69 -1.80
C LEU A 36 -0.53 -4.69 -1.92
N MET A 37 0.34 -4.64 -0.92
CA MET A 37 1.50 -3.76 -0.96
C MET A 37 2.40 -4.07 -2.16
N CYS A 38 2.58 -5.35 -2.47
CA CYS A 38 3.35 -5.76 -3.65
C CYS A 38 2.69 -5.29 -4.95
N ILE A 39 1.36 -5.43 -5.05
CA ILE A 39 0.60 -4.99 -6.22
C ILE A 39 0.67 -3.46 -6.36
N MET A 40 0.40 -2.76 -5.27
CA MET A 40 0.34 -1.29 -5.24
C MET A 40 1.71 -0.63 -5.46
N HIS A 41 2.78 -1.37 -5.19
CA HIS A 41 4.14 -0.88 -5.44
C HIS A 41 4.40 -0.65 -6.94
N LYS A 42 3.72 -1.42 -7.79
CA LYS A 42 3.88 -1.36 -9.24
C LYS A 42 2.92 -0.40 -9.92
N GLU A 43 1.95 0.14 -9.18
CA GLU A 43 0.95 1.02 -9.76
C GLU A 43 1.53 2.41 -10.04
N ASP A 44 0.98 3.08 -11.07
CA ASP A 44 1.40 4.42 -11.45
C ASP A 44 1.20 5.40 -10.29
N GLU A 45 0.08 5.31 -9.60
CA GLU A 45 -0.17 6.05 -8.38
C GLU A 45 0.21 5.16 -7.20
N TYR A 46 1.39 5.38 -6.65
CA TYR A 46 2.00 4.52 -5.64
C TYR A 46 1.11 4.36 -4.41
N GLY A 47 0.96 3.12 -3.96
CA GLY A 47 0.18 2.82 -2.77
C GLY A 47 -1.33 2.79 -3.02
N THR A 48 -1.76 2.77 -4.27
CA THR A 48 -3.17 2.71 -4.64
C THR A 48 -3.44 1.55 -5.61
N LEU A 49 -4.71 1.13 -5.67
CA LEU A 49 -5.18 0.16 -6.64
C LEU A 49 -6.50 0.67 -7.21
N LEU A 50 -6.52 0.94 -8.51
CA LEU A 50 -7.72 1.39 -9.20
C LEU A 50 -8.56 0.17 -9.60
N LEU A 51 -9.85 0.20 -9.26
CA LEU A 51 -10.78 -0.85 -9.65
C LEU A 51 -11.05 -0.78 -11.14
N LYS A 52 -10.85 -1.89 -11.84
CA LYS A 52 -11.10 -1.95 -13.28
C LYS A 52 -12.58 -1.91 -13.59
N GLN A 53 -12.93 -1.32 -14.72
CA GLN A 53 -14.31 -1.06 -15.12
C GLN A 53 -15.19 -2.31 -15.13
N ASN A 54 -14.67 -3.43 -15.59
CA ASN A 54 -15.44 -4.68 -15.66
C ASN A 54 -15.75 -5.29 -14.28
N PHE A 55 -15.16 -4.76 -13.21
CA PHE A 55 -15.46 -5.18 -11.84
C PHE A 55 -16.36 -4.19 -11.09
N LYS A 56 -16.81 -3.12 -11.76
CA LYS A 56 -17.69 -2.09 -11.18
C LYS A 56 -19.18 -2.42 -11.39
N GLN A 57 -19.55 -3.68 -11.29
CA GLN A 57 -20.93 -4.10 -11.60
C GLN A 57 -21.86 -4.10 -10.40
N GLY A 58 -21.33 -4.26 -9.20
CA GLY A 58 -22.13 -4.26 -7.99
C GLY A 58 -22.09 -2.93 -7.26
N SER A 59 -23.06 -2.73 -6.36
CA SER A 59 -23.12 -1.54 -5.51
C SER A 59 -22.17 -1.63 -4.32
N ASP A 60 -21.74 -2.84 -3.94
CA ASP A 60 -20.80 -3.06 -2.85
C ASP A 60 -19.38 -2.97 -3.37
N ILE A 61 -18.75 -1.81 -3.16
CA ILE A 61 -17.40 -1.55 -3.65
C ILE A 61 -16.36 -2.51 -3.06
N CYS A 62 -16.53 -2.89 -1.79
CA CYS A 62 -15.63 -3.82 -1.13
C CYS A 62 -15.69 -5.20 -1.80
N LEU A 63 -16.89 -5.67 -2.13
CA LEU A 63 -17.08 -6.93 -2.83
C LEU A 63 -16.52 -6.86 -4.26
N ASN A 64 -16.67 -5.72 -4.92
CA ASN A 64 -16.09 -5.50 -6.25
C ASN A 64 -14.57 -5.63 -6.23
N PHE A 65 -13.92 -5.03 -5.23
CA PHE A 65 -12.47 -5.18 -5.05
C PHE A 65 -12.09 -6.63 -4.73
N ALA A 66 -12.88 -7.31 -3.89
CA ALA A 66 -12.61 -8.71 -3.57
C ALA A 66 -12.64 -9.59 -4.83
N SER A 67 -13.62 -9.35 -5.70
CA SER A 67 -13.73 -10.08 -6.97
C SER A 67 -12.54 -9.80 -7.88
N TYR A 68 -12.10 -8.55 -7.96
CA TYR A 68 -10.93 -8.17 -8.75
C TYR A 68 -9.66 -8.80 -8.19
N LEU A 69 -9.46 -8.73 -6.88
CA LEU A 69 -8.28 -9.29 -6.23
C LEU A 69 -8.22 -10.82 -6.32
N ALA A 70 -9.37 -11.49 -6.35
CA ALA A 70 -9.43 -12.93 -6.54
C ALA A 70 -8.91 -13.36 -7.92
N ARG A 71 -8.89 -12.44 -8.90
CA ARG A 71 -8.27 -12.67 -10.21
C ARG A 71 -6.75 -12.50 -10.17
N LEU A 72 -6.26 -11.65 -9.27
CA LEU A 72 -4.83 -11.32 -9.19
C LEU A 72 -4.08 -12.21 -8.20
N LEU A 73 -4.77 -12.74 -7.20
CA LEU A 73 -4.17 -13.46 -6.08
C LEU A 73 -4.76 -14.87 -5.97
N PRO A 74 -3.98 -15.84 -5.46
CA PRO A 74 -4.44 -17.23 -5.34
C PRO A 74 -5.29 -17.46 -4.07
N PHE A 75 -6.18 -16.52 -3.76
CA PHE A 75 -7.01 -16.58 -2.57
C PHE A 75 -8.49 -16.60 -2.95
N ASP A 76 -9.30 -17.21 -2.10
CA ASP A 76 -10.75 -17.25 -2.28
C ASP A 76 -11.36 -15.85 -2.10
N ARG A 77 -12.35 -15.52 -2.94
CA ARG A 77 -13.01 -14.21 -2.90
C ARG A 77 -13.62 -13.89 -1.54
N GLY A 78 -14.25 -14.90 -0.91
CA GLY A 78 -14.86 -14.70 0.40
C GLY A 78 -13.84 -14.38 1.48
N GLU A 79 -12.70 -15.07 1.43
CA GLU A 79 -11.59 -14.83 2.36
C GLU A 79 -11.00 -13.42 2.13
N ILE A 80 -10.82 -13.04 0.88
CA ILE A 80 -10.34 -11.68 0.53
C ILE A 80 -11.34 -10.63 1.03
N PHE A 81 -12.62 -10.85 0.81
CA PHE A 81 -13.67 -9.92 1.23
C PHE A 81 -13.63 -9.69 2.75
N THR A 82 -13.60 -10.77 3.52
CA THR A 82 -13.54 -10.69 4.99
C THR A 82 -12.28 -9.98 5.46
N SER A 83 -11.12 -10.33 4.89
CA SER A 83 -9.84 -9.73 5.23
C SER A 83 -9.81 -8.24 4.87
N LEU A 84 -10.36 -7.90 3.71
CA LEU A 84 -10.43 -6.51 3.25
C LEU A 84 -11.31 -5.67 4.18
N GLN A 85 -12.43 -6.23 4.65
CA GLN A 85 -13.29 -5.56 5.62
C GLN A 85 -12.56 -5.28 6.94
N GLU A 86 -11.76 -6.22 7.42
CA GLU A 86 -10.95 -6.01 8.64
C GLU A 86 -9.99 -4.84 8.46
N LEU A 87 -9.27 -4.82 7.34
CA LEU A 87 -8.28 -3.78 7.07
C LEU A 87 -8.93 -2.40 6.88
N LEU A 88 -10.10 -2.36 6.28
CA LEU A 88 -10.86 -1.12 6.11
C LEU A 88 -11.41 -0.63 7.45
N SER A 89 -11.91 -1.56 8.28
CA SER A 89 -12.46 -1.26 9.60
C SER A 89 -11.41 -0.59 10.51
N GLU A 90 -10.15 -1.01 10.41
CA GLU A 90 -9.05 -0.47 11.21
C GLU A 90 -8.34 0.69 10.52
N ASN A 91 -8.83 1.14 9.37
CA ASN A 91 -8.23 2.23 8.58
C ASN A 91 -6.80 1.95 8.16
N VAL A 92 -6.42 0.68 8.07
CA VAL A 92 -5.14 0.26 7.47
C VAL A 92 -5.20 0.52 5.97
N LEU A 93 -6.37 0.25 5.37
CA LEU A 93 -6.70 0.60 4.00
C LEU A 93 -7.91 1.52 4.00
N ILE A 94 -8.04 2.34 2.97
CA ILE A 94 -9.23 3.14 2.74
C ILE A 94 -9.67 3.02 1.29
N ILE A 95 -10.95 3.26 1.05
CA ILE A 95 -11.50 3.30 -0.31
C ILE A 95 -12.01 4.71 -0.56
N GLU A 96 -11.52 5.33 -1.63
CA GLU A 96 -12.02 6.61 -2.13
C GLU A 96 -12.46 6.43 -3.56
N GLU A 97 -13.76 6.59 -3.80
CA GLU A 97 -14.37 6.35 -5.11
C GLU A 97 -14.09 4.91 -5.57
N ASP A 98 -13.30 4.74 -6.61
CA ASP A 98 -12.93 3.42 -7.15
C ASP A 98 -11.47 3.07 -6.89
N LYS A 99 -10.85 3.69 -5.88
CA LYS A 99 -9.46 3.45 -5.50
C LYS A 99 -9.37 2.84 -4.11
N LEU A 100 -8.56 1.81 -3.99
CA LEU A 100 -8.14 1.24 -2.71
C LEU A 100 -6.79 1.84 -2.39
N ILE A 101 -6.64 2.40 -1.19
CA ILE A 101 -5.48 3.20 -0.81
C ILE A 101 -4.83 2.62 0.44
N CYS A 102 -3.51 2.46 0.38
CA CYS A 102 -2.70 2.05 1.53
C CYS A 102 -1.90 3.25 2.03
N ASN A 103 -2.37 3.89 3.09
CA ASN A 103 -1.74 5.08 3.66
C ASN A 103 -0.31 4.84 4.10
N ARG A 104 -0.02 3.64 4.62
CA ARG A 104 1.33 3.25 5.03
C ARG A 104 2.32 3.42 3.87
N MET A 105 1.95 2.92 2.69
CA MET A 105 2.81 3.00 1.51
C MET A 105 2.99 4.44 1.02
N ILE A 106 1.91 5.22 1.03
CA ILE A 106 1.96 6.62 0.60
C ILE A 106 2.87 7.42 1.52
N ASN A 107 2.74 7.23 2.83
CA ASN A 107 3.59 7.90 3.81
C ASN A 107 5.05 7.50 3.67
N ASP A 108 5.31 6.21 3.44
CA ASP A 108 6.67 5.70 3.22
C ASP A 108 7.29 6.30 1.96
N ALA A 109 6.52 6.43 0.89
CA ALA A 109 6.99 7.04 -0.36
C ALA A 109 7.30 8.53 -0.17
N ILE A 110 6.45 9.26 0.53
CA ILE A 110 6.66 10.69 0.83
C ILE A 110 7.95 10.85 1.64
N LEU A 111 8.12 10.03 2.67
CA LEU A 111 9.31 10.08 3.53
C LEU A 111 10.58 9.74 2.73
N SER A 112 10.52 8.73 1.88
CA SER A 112 11.64 8.33 1.03
C SER A 112 12.03 9.45 0.06
N ASN A 113 11.05 10.08 -0.59
CA ASN A 113 11.30 11.20 -1.49
C ASN A 113 11.91 12.40 -0.76
N LYS A 114 11.41 12.69 0.44
CA LYS A 114 11.92 13.78 1.27
C LYS A 114 13.38 13.52 1.67
N ARG A 115 13.71 12.30 2.06
CA ARG A 115 15.09 11.92 2.40
C ARG A 115 16.02 12.02 1.20
N ALA A 116 15.55 11.61 0.03
CA ALA A 116 16.33 11.69 -1.21
C ALA A 116 16.64 13.15 -1.57
N ARG A 117 15.66 14.06 -1.43
CA ARG A 117 15.85 15.48 -1.64
C ARG A 117 16.86 16.08 -0.66
N SER A 118 16.71 15.76 0.63
CA SER A 118 17.62 16.24 1.68
C SER A 118 19.03 15.78 1.43
N GLY A 119 19.23 14.53 1.04
CA GLY A 119 20.55 14.00 0.71
C GLY A 119 21.17 14.72 -0.48
N SER A 120 20.39 14.95 -1.54
CA SER A 120 20.85 15.66 -2.73
C SER A 120 21.24 17.11 -2.40
N GLU A 121 20.40 17.82 -1.65
CA GLU A 121 20.68 19.19 -1.22
C GLU A 121 21.90 19.27 -0.31
N GLY A 122 22.04 18.32 0.64
CA GLY A 122 23.20 18.23 1.51
C GLY A 122 24.48 18.03 0.74
N GLY A 123 24.47 17.16 -0.27
CA GLY A 123 25.62 16.92 -1.13
C GLY A 123 26.01 18.15 -1.91
N LYS A 124 25.06 18.88 -2.46
CA LYS A 124 25.31 20.13 -3.18
C LYS A 124 25.92 21.20 -2.28
N LYS A 125 25.40 21.36 -1.06
CA LYS A 125 25.94 22.31 -0.08
C LYS A 125 27.36 21.96 0.31
N THR A 126 27.64 20.69 0.50
CA THR A 126 28.99 20.22 0.82
C THR A 126 29.97 20.54 -0.30
N GLN A 127 29.59 20.30 -1.55
CA GLN A 127 30.41 20.62 -2.70
C GLN A 127 30.69 22.12 -2.80
N SER A 128 29.69 22.95 -2.54
CA SER A 128 29.85 24.41 -2.54
C SER A 128 30.85 24.86 -1.48
N LYS A 129 30.79 24.26 -0.30
CA LYS A 129 31.72 24.64 0.80
C LYS A 129 33.15 24.22 0.54
N SER A 130 33.36 23.16 -0.23
CA SER A 130 34.71 22.66 -0.53
C SER A 130 35.44 23.50 -1.58
N LYS A 131 34.77 24.43 -2.18
CA LYS A 131 35.36 25.41 -3.10
C LYS A 131 35.75 26.67 -2.38
#